data_9574ea57fb5055eb88595622107e9439
#
_entry.id   9574ea57fb5055eb88595622107e9439
#
_cell.length_a   1.000
_cell.length_b   1.000
_cell.length_c   1.000
_cell.angle_alpha   90.00
_cell.angle_beta   90.00
_cell.angle_gamma   90.00
#
_symmetry.space_group_name_H-M   'P 1'
#
loop_
_entity.id
_entity.type
_entity.pdbx_description
1 polymer ?
#
loop_
_entity_poly.entity_id
_entity_poly.type
_entity_poly.pdbx_seq_one_letter_code
_entity_poly.pdbx_strand_id
1 'polypeptide(L)'
;RKESSAASDVYKRQETTLAGQGKAQLNLIERAHQNGFEVTLLYVALKNERVAINRVHERVKKGGHGVPDEIVKKRYDQSNHNLAIVAFKADNVVIYDNSQKFVSVYRREHDQVIKNNLRNFPWINPKITFESAIQKQLNDFVKNNPDLKIRNPMNDSENKNDRPSY
;
A
#
# COMPACT_ATOMS: atom_id res chain seq x y z
N ARG A 1 40.33 -9.42 24.17
CA ARG A 1 39.70 -9.94 22.93
C ARG A 1 38.25 -9.49 22.94
N LYS A 2 37.90 -8.50 22.15
CA LYS A 2 36.50 -8.17 21.81
C LYS A 2 36.04 -9.22 20.81
N GLU A 3 35.11 -10.06 21.22
CA GLU A 3 34.37 -10.89 20.30
C GLU A 3 33.46 -9.97 19.46
N SER A 4 33.77 -9.91 18.16
CA SER A 4 32.89 -9.36 17.15
C SER A 4 31.70 -10.32 17.07
N SER A 5 30.57 -9.98 17.72
CA SER A 5 29.32 -10.66 17.42
C SER A 5 28.93 -10.20 16.02
N ALA A 6 29.16 -11.05 15.05
CA ALA A 6 28.52 -10.93 13.74
C ALA A 6 27.01 -10.88 14.02
N ALA A 7 26.41 -9.71 13.80
CA ALA A 7 24.98 -9.58 13.85
C ALA A 7 24.43 -10.52 12.76
N SER A 8 23.84 -11.61 13.18
CA SER A 8 23.08 -12.50 12.30
C SER A 8 21.94 -11.66 11.72
N ASP A 9 21.98 -11.39 10.42
CA ASP A 9 20.89 -10.73 9.71
C ASP A 9 19.64 -11.60 9.86
N VAL A 10 18.78 -11.25 10.82
CA VAL A 10 17.53 -11.97 11.07
C VAL A 10 16.51 -11.53 10.04
N TYR A 11 16.36 -12.32 9.00
CA TYR A 11 15.33 -12.12 7.98
C TYR A 11 14.04 -12.83 8.38
N LYS A 12 12.94 -12.10 8.47
CA LYS A 12 11.60 -12.65 8.73
C LYS A 12 10.69 -12.41 7.52
N ARG A 13 10.05 -13.47 7.05
CA ARG A 13 9.09 -13.42 5.94
C ARG A 13 7.70 -13.79 6.43
N GLN A 14 6.69 -13.01 6.01
CA GLN A 14 5.29 -13.32 6.26
C GLN A 14 4.49 -13.17 4.95
N GLU A 15 3.69 -14.19 4.63
CA GLU A 15 2.79 -14.17 3.49
C GLU A 15 1.37 -13.79 3.94
N THR A 16 0.72 -12.89 3.19
CA THR A 16 -0.63 -12.41 3.46
C THR A 16 -1.32 -12.00 2.17
N THR A 17 -2.65 -12.04 2.16
CA THR A 17 -3.45 -11.57 1.02
C THR A 17 -3.77 -10.07 1.09
N LEU A 18 -3.30 -9.34 2.08
CA LEU A 18 -3.72 -7.97 2.42
C LEU A 18 -5.25 -7.82 2.59
N ALA A 19 -5.98 -8.92 2.78
CA ALA A 19 -7.44 -8.92 2.98
C ALA A 19 -7.82 -8.38 4.36
N GLY A 20 -9.13 -8.12 4.57
CA GLY A 20 -9.65 -7.55 5.80
C GLY A 20 -9.54 -6.04 5.84
N GLN A 21 -9.37 -5.48 7.04
CA GLN A 21 -9.29 -4.03 7.26
C GLN A 21 -7.86 -3.45 7.21
N GLY A 22 -6.86 -4.27 6.89
CA GLY A 22 -5.46 -3.84 6.87
C GLY A 22 -4.80 -3.68 8.26
N LYS A 23 -5.57 -3.68 9.34
CA LYS A 23 -5.06 -3.44 10.70
C LYS A 23 -3.99 -4.44 11.14
N ALA A 24 -4.16 -5.71 10.79
CA ALA A 24 -3.20 -6.76 11.15
C ALA A 24 -1.83 -6.51 10.50
N GLN A 25 -1.84 -6.09 9.24
CA GLN A 25 -0.63 -5.77 8.48
C GLN A 25 0.05 -4.51 9.04
N LEU A 26 -0.72 -3.47 9.36
CA LEU A 26 -0.20 -2.24 9.96
C LEU A 26 0.42 -2.49 11.33
N ASN A 27 -0.26 -3.26 12.19
CA ASN A 27 0.28 -3.65 13.50
C ASN A 27 1.56 -4.48 13.37
N LEU A 28 1.65 -5.34 12.34
CA LEU A 28 2.85 -6.12 12.08
C LEU A 28 4.02 -5.21 11.69
N ILE A 29 3.80 -4.24 10.79
CA ILE A 29 4.81 -3.26 10.37
C ILE A 29 5.28 -2.45 11.58
N GLU A 30 4.36 -1.93 12.38
CA GLU A 30 4.69 -1.16 13.57
C GLU A 30 5.53 -1.95 14.56
N ARG A 31 5.16 -3.20 14.83
CA ARG A 31 5.95 -4.10 15.70
C ARG A 31 7.33 -4.40 15.11
N ALA A 32 7.43 -4.52 13.79
CA ALA A 32 8.71 -4.71 13.12
C ALA A 32 9.61 -3.49 13.33
N HIS A 33 9.10 -2.27 13.11
CA HIS A 33 9.84 -1.03 13.35
C HIS A 33 10.26 -0.86 14.82
N GLN A 34 9.37 -1.16 15.78
CA GLN A 34 9.70 -1.13 17.22
C GLN A 34 10.83 -2.09 17.59
N ASN A 35 11.04 -3.14 16.82
CA ASN A 35 12.14 -4.10 17.02
C ASN A 35 13.34 -3.85 16.08
N GLY A 36 13.40 -2.68 15.41
CA GLY A 36 14.52 -2.28 14.58
C GLY A 36 14.60 -2.97 13.21
N PHE A 37 13.50 -3.57 12.75
CA PHE A 37 13.43 -4.18 11.42
C PHE A 37 13.01 -3.15 10.37
N GLU A 38 13.64 -3.24 9.22
CA GLU A 38 13.20 -2.60 7.99
C GLU A 38 12.17 -3.50 7.29
N VAL A 39 11.09 -2.91 6.79
CA VAL A 39 9.97 -3.64 6.21
C VAL A 39 9.90 -3.44 4.70
N THR A 40 9.97 -4.53 3.96
CA THR A 40 9.75 -4.55 2.51
C THR A 40 8.40 -5.16 2.19
N LEU A 41 7.51 -4.38 1.57
CA LEU A 41 6.29 -4.90 0.97
C LEU A 41 6.58 -5.42 -0.43
N LEU A 42 6.35 -6.72 -0.64
CA LEU A 42 6.33 -7.32 -1.97
C LEU A 42 4.89 -7.67 -2.33
N TYR A 43 4.34 -7.00 -3.32
CA TYR A 43 2.96 -7.17 -3.74
C TYR A 43 2.87 -7.72 -5.16
N VAL A 44 2.01 -8.72 -5.35
CA VAL A 44 1.73 -9.31 -6.66
C VAL A 44 0.30 -9.01 -7.05
N ALA A 45 0.14 -8.11 -8.01
CA ALA A 45 -1.13 -7.65 -8.53
C ALA A 45 -1.70 -8.58 -9.62
N LEU A 46 -3.00 -8.56 -9.75
CA LEU A 46 -3.77 -9.15 -10.85
C LEU A 46 -4.67 -8.10 -11.47
N LYS A 47 -4.93 -8.21 -12.78
CA LYS A 47 -5.71 -7.23 -13.55
C LYS A 47 -7.13 -7.01 -13.01
N ASN A 48 -7.79 -8.09 -12.59
CA ASN A 48 -9.15 -8.05 -12.04
C ASN A 48 -9.44 -9.31 -11.21
N GLU A 49 -10.58 -9.30 -10.50
CA GLU A 49 -11.04 -10.39 -9.66
C GLU A 49 -11.28 -11.69 -10.45
N ARG A 50 -11.67 -11.58 -11.73
CA ARG A 50 -11.92 -12.74 -12.60
C ARG A 50 -10.65 -13.56 -12.81
N VAL A 51 -9.49 -12.89 -12.96
CA VAL A 51 -8.19 -13.59 -13.05
C VAL A 51 -7.89 -14.33 -11.75
N ALA A 52 -8.20 -13.74 -10.60
CA ALA A 52 -8.01 -14.38 -9.30
C ALA A 52 -8.91 -15.61 -9.14
N ILE A 53 -10.21 -15.49 -9.50
CA ILE A 53 -11.20 -16.58 -9.44
C ILE A 53 -10.76 -17.73 -10.34
N ASN A 54 -10.41 -17.47 -11.60
CA ASN A 54 -9.95 -18.50 -12.54
C ASN A 54 -8.74 -19.27 -12.01
N ARG A 55 -7.79 -18.60 -11.36
CA ARG A 55 -6.63 -19.26 -10.75
C ARG A 55 -7.00 -20.18 -9.59
N VAL A 56 -7.99 -19.78 -8.79
CA VAL A 56 -8.52 -20.65 -7.74
C VAL A 56 -9.18 -21.89 -8.35
N HIS A 57 -9.99 -21.74 -9.39
CA HIS A 57 -10.63 -22.86 -10.10
C HIS A 57 -9.59 -23.81 -10.71
N GLU A 58 -8.54 -23.27 -11.39
CA GLU A 58 -7.47 -24.10 -11.94
C GLU A 58 -6.67 -24.83 -10.84
N ARG A 59 -6.46 -24.21 -9.70
CA ARG A 59 -5.84 -24.85 -8.55
C ARG A 59 -6.69 -25.99 -8.01
N VAL A 60 -8.01 -25.81 -7.92
CA VAL A 60 -8.95 -26.84 -7.47
C VAL A 60 -8.95 -28.03 -8.42
N LYS A 61 -8.95 -27.81 -9.74
CA LYS A 61 -8.84 -28.87 -10.75
C LYS A 61 -7.56 -29.72 -10.56
N LYS A 62 -6.50 -29.12 -10.01
CA LYS A 62 -5.22 -29.80 -9.71
C LYS A 62 -5.17 -30.39 -8.30
N GLY A 63 -6.32 -30.53 -7.61
CA GLY A 63 -6.40 -31.13 -6.27
C GLY A 63 -6.14 -30.15 -5.11
N GLY A 64 -6.05 -28.84 -5.37
CA GLY A 64 -5.92 -27.82 -4.33
C GLY A 64 -7.23 -27.43 -3.67
N HIS A 65 -7.15 -26.71 -2.55
CA HIS A 65 -8.33 -26.22 -1.82
C HIS A 65 -9.02 -25.09 -2.58
N GLY A 66 -10.36 -25.17 -2.66
CA GLY A 66 -11.22 -24.13 -3.21
C GLY A 66 -11.50 -23.01 -2.21
N VAL A 67 -11.85 -21.86 -2.76
CA VAL A 67 -12.40 -20.71 -2.02
C VAL A 67 -13.60 -20.22 -2.84
N PRO A 68 -14.78 -19.96 -2.21
CA PRO A 68 -15.94 -19.43 -2.93
C PRO A 68 -15.60 -18.14 -3.69
N ASP A 69 -16.14 -17.97 -4.89
CA ASP A 69 -15.85 -16.84 -5.77
C ASP A 69 -16.11 -15.48 -5.12
N GLU A 70 -17.21 -15.37 -4.36
CA GLU A 70 -17.55 -14.18 -3.58
C GLU A 70 -16.44 -13.79 -2.57
N ILE A 71 -15.84 -14.79 -1.94
CA ILE A 71 -14.74 -14.57 -1.00
C ILE A 71 -13.47 -14.14 -1.74
N VAL A 72 -13.19 -14.72 -2.92
CA VAL A 72 -12.05 -14.33 -3.76
C VAL A 72 -12.21 -12.88 -4.19
N LYS A 73 -13.39 -12.48 -4.69
CA LYS A 73 -13.73 -11.12 -5.08
C LYS A 73 -13.55 -10.14 -3.91
N LYS A 74 -14.17 -10.43 -2.77
CA LYS A 74 -14.05 -9.61 -1.57
C LYS A 74 -12.58 -9.40 -1.15
N ARG A 75 -11.78 -10.46 -1.16
CA ARG A 75 -10.35 -10.37 -0.82
C ARG A 75 -9.56 -9.57 -1.85
N TYR A 76 -9.90 -9.69 -3.13
CA TYR A 76 -9.30 -8.91 -4.21
C TYR A 76 -9.53 -7.40 -3.98
N ASP A 77 -10.79 -7.00 -3.74
CA ASP A 77 -11.15 -5.59 -3.50
C ASP A 77 -10.47 -5.05 -2.24
N GLN A 78 -10.48 -5.81 -1.14
CA GLN A 78 -9.83 -5.44 0.11
C GLN A 78 -8.31 -5.31 -0.05
N SER A 79 -7.69 -6.22 -0.78
CA SER A 79 -6.25 -6.20 -1.03
C SER A 79 -5.83 -4.95 -1.81
N ASN A 80 -6.58 -4.59 -2.86
CA ASN A 80 -6.35 -3.37 -3.63
C ASN A 80 -6.52 -2.10 -2.78
N HIS A 81 -7.55 -2.07 -1.94
CA HIS A 81 -7.78 -0.94 -1.03
C HIS A 81 -6.65 -0.79 0.00
N ASN A 82 -6.20 -1.90 0.58
CA ASN A 82 -5.19 -1.90 1.62
C ASN A 82 -3.77 -1.67 1.07
N LEU A 83 -3.53 -1.95 -0.21
CA LEU A 83 -2.22 -1.83 -0.83
C LEU A 83 -1.57 -0.48 -0.57
N ALA A 84 -2.29 0.62 -0.78
CA ALA A 84 -1.74 1.95 -0.61
C ALA A 84 -1.38 2.26 0.84
N ILE A 85 -2.25 1.88 1.77
CA ILE A 85 -2.05 2.12 3.20
C ILE A 85 -0.82 1.36 3.71
N VAL A 86 -0.69 0.09 3.30
CA VAL A 86 0.43 -0.77 3.69
C VAL A 86 1.72 -0.33 3.00
N ALA A 87 1.65 0.03 1.71
CA ALA A 87 2.79 0.55 0.96
C ALA A 87 3.34 1.86 1.54
N PHE A 88 2.46 2.73 2.04
CA PHE A 88 2.87 3.97 2.71
C PHE A 88 3.67 3.71 3.99
N LYS A 89 3.31 2.69 4.75
CA LYS A 89 3.95 2.36 6.04
C LYS A 89 5.21 1.50 5.88
N ALA A 90 5.37 0.80 4.76
CA ALA A 90 6.56 0.00 4.49
C ALA A 90 7.73 0.90 4.07
N ASP A 91 8.95 0.52 4.47
CA ASP A 91 10.18 1.24 4.09
C ASP A 91 10.48 1.03 2.60
N ASN A 92 10.32 -0.19 2.11
CA ASN A 92 10.50 -0.54 0.70
C ASN A 92 9.23 -1.15 0.12
N VAL A 93 8.99 -0.88 -1.15
CA VAL A 93 7.83 -1.40 -1.88
C VAL A 93 8.25 -1.94 -3.24
N VAL A 94 7.87 -3.17 -3.53
CA VAL A 94 8.04 -3.78 -4.84
C VAL A 94 6.70 -4.34 -5.30
N ILE A 95 6.21 -3.88 -6.45
CA ILE A 95 4.96 -4.35 -7.02
C ILE A 95 5.23 -5.07 -8.35
N TYR A 96 4.69 -6.26 -8.47
CA TYR A 96 4.66 -7.03 -9.69
C TYR A 96 3.22 -7.16 -10.19
N ASP A 97 3.05 -7.19 -11.51
CA ASP A 97 1.82 -7.71 -12.14
C ASP A 97 2.06 -9.16 -12.56
N ASN A 98 1.08 -10.00 -12.29
CA ASN A 98 1.10 -11.39 -12.71
C ASN A 98 -0.22 -11.77 -13.42
N SER A 99 -0.82 -10.85 -14.17
CA SER A 99 -2.08 -11.11 -14.89
C SER A 99 -1.87 -12.06 -16.06
N GLN A 100 -0.82 -11.88 -16.82
CA GLN A 100 -0.42 -12.70 -17.98
C GLN A 100 1.01 -13.20 -17.83
N LYS A 101 1.95 -12.28 -17.63
CA LYS A 101 3.37 -12.54 -17.40
C LYS A 101 3.78 -11.88 -16.10
N PHE A 102 4.74 -12.47 -15.41
CA PHE A 102 5.27 -11.89 -14.18
C PHE A 102 6.18 -10.71 -14.51
N VAL A 103 5.70 -9.48 -14.28
CA VAL A 103 6.36 -8.23 -14.66
C VAL A 103 6.53 -7.32 -13.46
N SER A 104 7.73 -6.79 -13.25
CA SER A 104 7.97 -5.74 -12.25
C SER A 104 7.38 -4.42 -12.74
N VAL A 105 6.50 -3.82 -11.94
CA VAL A 105 5.74 -2.61 -12.28
C VAL A 105 6.24 -1.39 -11.52
N TYR A 106 6.49 -1.55 -10.21
CA TYR A 106 6.87 -0.44 -9.34
C TYR A 106 7.91 -0.90 -8.33
N ARG A 107 8.87 -0.01 -8.02
CA ARG A 107 9.85 -0.19 -6.95
C ARG A 107 10.16 1.14 -6.29
N ARG A 108 10.07 1.18 -4.98
CA ARG A 108 10.47 2.27 -4.12
C ARG A 108 11.37 1.72 -3.01
N GLU A 109 12.47 2.38 -2.76
CA GLU A 109 13.37 2.13 -1.65
C GLU A 109 13.39 3.40 -0.80
N HIS A 110 12.93 3.31 0.44
CA HIS A 110 12.69 4.46 1.31
C HIS A 110 11.86 5.53 0.55
N ASP A 111 12.39 6.72 0.36
CA ASP A 111 11.72 7.82 -0.34
C ASP A 111 12.08 7.90 -1.84
N GLN A 112 12.95 7.00 -2.32
CA GLN A 112 13.39 6.99 -3.72
C GLN A 112 12.56 6.02 -4.57
N VAL A 113 11.90 6.56 -5.61
CA VAL A 113 11.24 5.75 -6.62
C VAL A 113 12.25 5.32 -7.67
N ILE A 114 12.58 4.02 -7.66
CA ILE A 114 13.55 3.40 -8.59
C ILE A 114 12.88 3.02 -9.90
N LYS A 115 11.61 2.60 -9.85
CA LYS A 115 10.83 2.20 -11.01
C LYS A 115 9.37 2.60 -10.85
N ASN A 116 8.80 3.22 -11.90
CA ASN A 116 7.39 3.54 -11.92
C ASN A 116 6.80 3.33 -13.34
N ASN A 117 6.13 2.22 -13.53
CA ASN A 117 5.44 1.86 -14.76
C ASN A 117 3.91 1.74 -14.56
N LEU A 118 3.37 2.35 -13.50
CA LEU A 118 1.96 2.24 -13.11
C LEU A 118 0.98 2.71 -14.18
N ARG A 119 1.40 3.62 -15.06
CA ARG A 119 0.56 4.09 -16.18
C ARG A 119 0.09 2.96 -17.09
N ASN A 120 0.93 1.94 -17.28
CA ASN A 120 0.62 0.79 -18.13
C ASN A 120 -0.18 -0.30 -17.41
N PHE A 121 -0.42 -0.12 -16.10
CA PHE A 121 -1.12 -1.06 -15.23
C PHE A 121 -2.20 -0.32 -14.41
N PRO A 122 -3.26 0.21 -15.08
CA PRO A 122 -4.26 1.06 -14.42
C PRO A 122 -5.07 0.36 -13.32
N TRP A 123 -5.04 -0.97 -13.29
CA TRP A 123 -5.65 -1.75 -12.21
C TRP A 123 -4.81 -1.77 -10.92
N ILE A 124 -3.54 -1.41 -11.01
CA ILE A 124 -2.69 -1.12 -9.87
C ILE A 124 -2.70 0.40 -9.72
N ASN A 125 -3.68 0.92 -9.01
CA ASN A 125 -3.82 2.36 -8.87
C ASN A 125 -3.46 2.82 -7.44
N PRO A 126 -2.19 2.71 -7.03
CA PRO A 126 -1.77 3.20 -5.72
C PRO A 126 -1.87 4.72 -5.59
N LYS A 127 -1.98 5.47 -6.70
CA LYS A 127 -2.05 6.93 -6.65
C LYS A 127 -3.37 7.40 -6.05
N ILE A 128 -4.52 6.90 -6.53
CA ILE A 128 -5.85 7.27 -5.97
C ILE A 128 -5.99 6.76 -4.53
N THR A 129 -5.61 5.51 -4.28
CA THR A 129 -5.65 4.95 -2.92
C THR A 129 -4.61 5.57 -2.00
N PHE A 130 -3.47 5.99 -2.51
CA PHE A 130 -2.43 6.70 -1.75
C PHE A 130 -2.90 8.09 -1.33
N GLU A 131 -3.49 8.86 -2.25
CA GLU A 131 -4.11 10.16 -1.96
C GLU A 131 -5.26 10.01 -0.95
N SER A 132 -6.09 8.98 -1.11
CA SER A 132 -7.18 8.67 -0.16
C SER A 132 -6.67 8.27 1.22
N ALA A 133 -5.57 7.52 1.29
CA ALA A 133 -4.94 7.12 2.55
C ALA A 133 -4.33 8.33 3.28
N ILE A 134 -3.65 9.21 2.55
CA ILE A 134 -3.12 10.47 3.09
C ILE A 134 -4.26 11.36 3.59
N GLN A 135 -5.32 11.53 2.80
CA GLN A 135 -6.48 12.34 3.19
C GLN A 135 -7.15 11.79 4.45
N LYS A 136 -7.30 10.47 4.55
CA LYS A 136 -7.83 9.84 5.76
C LYS A 136 -6.94 10.09 6.97
N GLN A 137 -5.61 9.94 6.83
CA GLN A 137 -4.69 10.22 7.94
C GLN A 137 -4.70 11.68 8.36
N LEU A 138 -4.79 12.61 7.39
CA LEU A 138 -4.95 14.04 7.68
C LEU A 138 -6.25 14.31 8.43
N ASN A 139 -7.36 13.73 8.00
CA ASN A 139 -8.65 13.89 8.65
C ASN A 139 -8.65 13.31 10.08
N ASP A 140 -8.04 12.14 10.28
CA ASP A 140 -7.90 11.51 11.59
C ASP A 140 -6.99 12.36 12.51
N PHE A 141 -5.91 12.93 11.96
CA PHE A 141 -5.01 13.83 12.68
C PHE A 141 -5.70 15.12 13.11
N VAL A 142 -6.44 15.77 12.21
CA VAL A 142 -7.24 17.00 12.51
C VAL A 142 -8.30 16.71 13.56
N LYS A 143 -9.00 15.59 13.44
CA LYS A 143 -10.02 15.17 14.40
C LYS A 143 -9.47 14.97 15.81
N ASN A 144 -8.25 14.42 15.90
CA ASN A 144 -7.56 14.17 17.18
C ASN A 144 -6.83 15.43 17.72
N ASN A 145 -6.72 16.50 16.93
CA ASN A 145 -6.07 17.75 17.28
C ASN A 145 -6.96 18.94 16.87
N PRO A 146 -8.10 19.16 17.54
CA PRO A 146 -9.10 20.16 17.14
C PRO A 146 -8.59 21.61 17.19
N ASP A 147 -7.52 21.88 17.94
CA ASP A 147 -6.92 23.21 18.06
C ASP A 147 -5.99 23.56 16.87
N LEU A 148 -5.70 22.62 15.98
CA LEU A 148 -4.90 22.86 14.79
C LEU A 148 -5.73 23.50 13.68
N LYS A 149 -5.63 24.82 13.53
CA LYS A 149 -6.14 25.53 12.34
C LYS A 149 -5.22 25.24 11.15
N ILE A 150 -5.57 24.23 10.36
CA ILE A 150 -4.88 24.01 9.07
C ILE A 150 -5.31 25.14 8.13
N ARG A 151 -4.36 26.04 7.83
CA ARG A 151 -4.56 27.08 6.82
C ARG A 151 -4.66 26.40 5.46
N ASN A 152 -5.83 26.53 4.83
CA ASN A 152 -6.06 25.94 3.50
C ASN A 152 -5.47 26.89 2.45
N PRO A 153 -4.36 26.54 1.77
CA PRO A 153 -3.68 27.45 0.84
C PRO A 153 -4.49 27.75 -0.43
N MET A 154 -5.64 27.09 -0.65
CA MET A 154 -6.51 27.33 -1.80
C MET A 154 -7.54 28.46 -1.59
N ASN A 155 -7.74 28.96 -0.36
CA ASN A 155 -8.71 30.04 -0.10
C ASN A 155 -8.08 31.45 -0.09
N ASP A 156 -6.76 31.58 -0.28
CA ASP A 156 -6.10 32.89 -0.28
C ASP A 156 -6.09 33.58 -1.66
N SER A 157 -6.76 33.02 -2.68
CA SER A 157 -6.79 33.60 -4.04
C SER A 157 -8.00 34.48 -4.36
N GLU A 158 -8.99 34.63 -3.44
CA GLU A 158 -10.21 35.40 -3.71
C GLU A 158 -10.27 36.77 -3.06
N ASN A 159 -9.23 37.26 -2.40
CA ASN A 159 -9.29 38.57 -1.75
C ASN A 159 -8.17 39.51 -2.23
N LYS A 160 -8.08 39.70 -3.56
CA LYS A 160 -7.28 40.77 -4.17
C LYS A 160 -8.13 41.64 -5.09
N ASN A 161 -9.17 42.26 -4.57
CA ASN A 161 -9.84 43.36 -5.21
C ASN A 161 -10.12 44.49 -4.22
N ASP A 162 -9.05 45.04 -3.63
CA ASP A 162 -9.09 46.40 -3.08
C ASP A 162 -7.82 47.12 -3.56
N ARG A 163 -7.94 47.75 -4.74
CA ARG A 163 -7.02 48.82 -5.13
C ARG A 163 -7.70 50.14 -4.73
N PRO A 164 -7.07 50.96 -3.90
CA PRO A 164 -7.51 52.33 -3.72
C PRO A 164 -7.19 53.11 -4.99
N SER A 165 -8.21 53.76 -5.51
CA SER A 165 -8.11 54.74 -6.58
C SER A 165 -7.42 56.00 -6.03
N TYR A 166 -6.35 56.41 -6.67
CA TYR A 166 -5.81 57.75 -6.72
C TYR A 166 -5.94 58.28 -8.14
#